data_42bd3f5a3a3bf3eecdcf8f349dcaafa2
#
_entry.id   42bd3f5a3a3bf3eecdcf8f349dcaafa2
#
_cell.length_a   1.000
_cell.length_b   1.000
_cell.length_c   1.000
_cell.angle_alpha   90.00
_cell.angle_beta   90.00
_cell.angle_gamma   90.00
#
_symmetry.space_group_name_H-M   'P 1'
#
loop_
_entity.id
_entity.type
_entity.pdbx_description
1 polymer ?
#
loop_
_entity_poly.entity_id
_entity_poly.type
_entity_poly.pdbx_seq_one_letter_code
_entity_poly.pdbx_strand_id
1 'polypeptide(L)'
;LALSSDDVRRIHAKGKKVAMIGVENAYPMGLDTSNVRKYWERGARYVSLAHNGHSQFSDSNTGEFDGTTLHNGLSYLGKEVVGLLNYYGVMIDISHPSKEAIAQMIELSKAPVVASHSSARALRDHPRNLDDEQLNLVKDNGGVVQVTALGSFLTDRKDPPPNMDDFMDHIDYMVDKIGIEHVGISSDFDGGGGIVGWKDASETMNVTAALRERGYSESEIEKLWGANLLRVLDEVQAIAAELQSEEL
;
A
#
# COMPACT_ATOMS: atom_id res chain seq x y z
N LEU A 1 16.10 -11.73 0.92
CA LEU A 1 15.16 -11.02 1.74
C LEU A 1 15.73 -9.65 2.10
N ALA A 2 14.94 -8.61 1.96
CA ALA A 2 15.27 -7.25 2.39
C ALA A 2 14.48 -6.91 3.66
N LEU A 3 15.16 -6.34 4.65
CA LEU A 3 14.60 -5.89 5.91
C LEU A 3 14.68 -4.36 6.06
N SER A 4 15.39 -3.70 5.15
CA SER A 4 15.56 -2.25 5.06
C SER A 4 15.73 -1.81 3.61
N SER A 5 15.67 -0.51 3.34
CA SER A 5 15.96 0.04 2.03
C SER A 5 17.41 -0.19 1.60
N ASP A 6 18.35 -0.16 2.54
CA ASP A 6 19.76 -0.50 2.27
C ASP A 6 19.96 -1.94 1.83
N ASP A 7 19.18 -2.88 2.40
CA ASP A 7 19.16 -4.26 1.93
C ASP A 7 18.69 -4.34 0.48
N VAL A 8 17.65 -3.59 0.12
CA VAL A 8 17.15 -3.52 -1.26
C VAL A 8 18.26 -3.07 -2.20
N ARG A 9 18.89 -1.94 -1.91
CA ARG A 9 19.97 -1.37 -2.72
C ARG A 9 21.17 -2.33 -2.83
N ARG A 10 21.58 -2.91 -1.69
CA ARG A 10 22.69 -3.87 -1.61
C ARG A 10 22.45 -5.17 -2.38
N ILE A 11 21.23 -5.70 -2.31
CA ILE A 11 20.86 -6.94 -3.02
C ILE A 11 20.75 -6.67 -4.52
N HIS A 12 20.12 -5.56 -4.91
CA HIS A 12 19.99 -5.15 -6.30
C HIS A 12 21.35 -4.88 -6.97
N ALA A 13 22.25 -4.18 -6.28
CA ALA A 13 23.62 -3.91 -6.79
C ALA A 13 24.43 -5.18 -7.07
N LYS A 14 24.03 -6.32 -6.51
CA LYS A 14 24.62 -7.66 -6.79
C LYS A 14 23.92 -8.39 -7.94
N GLY A 15 23.05 -7.71 -8.68
CA GLY A 15 22.25 -8.30 -9.77
C GLY A 15 21.22 -9.34 -9.32
N LYS A 16 20.84 -9.33 -8.03
CA LYS A 16 19.87 -10.28 -7.45
C LYS A 16 18.49 -9.66 -7.37
N LYS A 17 17.46 -10.50 -7.42
CA LYS A 17 16.08 -10.11 -7.15
C LYS A 17 15.89 -9.85 -5.65
N VAL A 18 15.03 -8.89 -5.32
CA VAL A 18 14.70 -8.50 -3.95
C VAL A 18 13.33 -9.07 -3.59
N ALA A 19 13.21 -9.58 -2.36
CA ALA A 19 11.93 -9.92 -1.75
C ALA A 19 11.80 -9.16 -0.43
N MET A 20 10.63 -8.58 -0.19
CA MET A 20 10.20 -7.99 1.08
C MET A 20 8.90 -8.67 1.48
N ILE A 21 8.73 -8.99 2.77
CA ILE A 21 7.55 -9.69 3.26
C ILE A 21 6.51 -8.66 3.70
N GLY A 22 5.31 -8.77 3.12
CA GLY A 22 4.09 -8.18 3.60
C GLY A 22 3.20 -9.21 4.30
N VAL A 23 2.40 -8.76 5.24
CA VAL A 23 1.33 -9.55 5.87
C VAL A 23 0.01 -8.90 5.47
N GLU A 24 -0.58 -9.41 4.43
CA GLU A 24 -1.92 -9.01 4.05
C GLU A 24 -2.94 -9.75 4.90
N ASN A 25 -3.75 -8.97 5.65
CA ASN A 25 -4.69 -9.47 6.64
C ASN A 25 -4.04 -9.93 7.97
N ALA A 26 -4.04 -9.05 8.94
CA ALA A 26 -3.57 -9.37 10.30
C ALA A 26 -4.45 -10.38 11.08
N TYR A 27 -5.59 -10.82 10.51
CA TYR A 27 -6.51 -11.76 11.17
C TYR A 27 -5.79 -12.97 11.81
N PRO A 28 -4.79 -13.62 11.15
CA PRO A 28 -4.06 -14.74 11.75
C PRO A 28 -3.18 -14.40 12.95
N MET A 29 -2.98 -13.13 13.27
CA MET A 29 -2.27 -12.72 14.50
C MET A 29 -3.06 -13.06 15.77
N GLY A 30 -4.39 -13.31 15.66
CA GLY A 30 -5.26 -13.61 16.79
C GLY A 30 -5.50 -12.36 17.65
N LEU A 31 -5.77 -12.57 18.94
CA LEU A 31 -6.05 -11.49 19.89
C LEU A 31 -4.81 -11.05 20.70
N ASP A 32 -3.71 -11.75 20.56
CA ASP A 32 -2.44 -11.44 21.24
C ASP A 32 -1.61 -10.48 20.39
N THR A 33 -1.67 -9.19 20.70
CA THR A 33 -0.97 -8.12 19.98
C THR A 33 0.56 -8.26 20.02
N SER A 34 1.12 -9.03 21.00
CA SER A 34 2.56 -9.37 21.03
C SER A 34 3.03 -10.15 19.79
N ASN A 35 2.09 -10.72 19.02
CA ASN A 35 2.40 -11.40 17.76
C ASN A 35 2.93 -10.44 16.68
N VAL A 36 2.66 -9.13 16.76
CA VAL A 36 3.30 -8.12 15.88
C VAL A 36 4.80 -8.25 15.89
N ARG A 37 5.41 -8.37 17.11
CA ARG A 37 6.85 -8.60 17.25
C ARG A 37 7.32 -9.87 16.54
N LYS A 38 6.58 -10.97 16.67
CA LYS A 38 6.94 -12.25 16.04
C LYS A 38 6.94 -12.19 14.52
N TYR A 39 5.98 -11.44 13.94
CA TYR A 39 5.92 -11.22 12.49
C TYR A 39 7.08 -10.33 12.01
N TRP A 40 7.38 -9.25 12.76
CA TRP A 40 8.53 -8.39 12.49
C TRP A 40 9.87 -9.17 12.56
N GLU A 41 10.08 -9.98 13.59
CA GLU A 41 11.27 -10.84 13.75
C GLU A 41 11.43 -11.83 12.59
N ARG A 42 10.32 -12.30 12.01
CA ARG A 42 10.29 -13.15 10.81
C ARG A 42 10.49 -12.37 9.49
N GLY A 43 10.57 -11.08 9.54
CA GLY A 43 10.91 -10.23 8.42
C GLY A 43 9.75 -9.47 7.78
N ALA A 44 8.56 -9.45 8.36
CA ALA A 44 7.45 -8.61 7.88
C ALA A 44 7.85 -7.13 7.92
N ARG A 45 7.53 -6.39 6.86
CA ARG A 45 7.82 -4.96 6.72
C ARG A 45 6.62 -4.11 6.38
N TYR A 46 5.48 -4.70 6.05
CA TYR A 46 4.18 -4.04 6.05
C TYR A 46 3.08 -5.01 6.49
N VAL A 47 2.00 -4.47 7.05
CA VAL A 47 0.85 -5.23 7.56
C VAL A 47 -0.43 -4.47 7.29
N SER A 48 -1.42 -5.13 6.64
CA SER A 48 -2.80 -4.64 6.59
C SER A 48 -3.66 -5.29 7.69
N LEU A 49 -4.60 -4.52 8.27
CA LEU A 49 -5.39 -4.98 9.43
C LEU A 49 -6.65 -5.74 9.05
N ALA A 50 -7.09 -5.68 7.80
CA ALA A 50 -8.23 -6.41 7.24
C ALA A 50 -7.92 -6.86 5.81
N HIS A 51 -8.79 -7.74 5.27
CA HIS A 51 -8.80 -8.12 3.86
C HIS A 51 -10.26 -8.06 3.34
N ASN A 52 -10.74 -9.10 2.64
CA ASN A 52 -12.11 -9.19 2.15
C ASN A 52 -13.09 -9.63 3.25
N GLY A 53 -13.09 -8.91 4.37
CA GLY A 53 -13.92 -9.13 5.54
C GLY A 53 -13.36 -8.41 6.76
N HIS A 54 -14.23 -8.04 7.69
CA HIS A 54 -13.85 -7.44 8.96
C HIS A 54 -12.94 -8.39 9.74
N SER A 55 -11.99 -7.84 10.48
CA SER A 55 -11.11 -8.57 11.38
C SER A 55 -11.35 -8.15 12.84
N GLN A 56 -10.69 -8.80 13.77
CA GLN A 56 -10.65 -8.35 15.16
C GLN A 56 -9.97 -6.99 15.37
N PHE A 57 -9.30 -6.46 14.36
CA PHE A 57 -8.55 -5.20 14.41
C PHE A 57 -9.24 -4.06 13.68
N SER A 58 -9.91 -4.34 12.55
CA SER A 58 -10.38 -3.31 11.63
C SER A 58 -11.60 -3.75 10.86
N ASP A 59 -12.48 -2.80 10.58
CA ASP A 59 -13.46 -2.95 9.54
C ASP A 59 -12.79 -2.96 8.16
N SER A 60 -13.37 -3.75 7.25
CA SER A 60 -12.97 -3.88 5.86
C SER A 60 -13.81 -2.98 4.96
N ASN A 61 -13.24 -2.56 3.83
CA ASN A 61 -13.96 -1.91 2.75
C ASN A 61 -15.16 -2.74 2.22
N THR A 62 -15.17 -4.06 2.45
CA THR A 62 -16.30 -4.92 2.05
C THR A 62 -17.59 -4.54 2.75
N GLY A 63 -17.55 -3.87 3.90
CA GLY A 63 -18.71 -3.31 4.57
C GLY A 63 -19.49 -2.30 3.72
N GLU A 64 -18.86 -1.67 2.72
CA GLU A 64 -19.57 -0.80 1.78
C GLU A 64 -20.52 -1.57 0.84
N PHE A 65 -20.29 -2.88 0.60
CA PHE A 65 -21.16 -3.70 -0.24
C PHE A 65 -22.40 -4.21 0.49
N ASP A 66 -22.28 -4.48 1.78
CA ASP A 66 -23.35 -5.12 2.56
C ASP A 66 -23.89 -4.24 3.70
N GLY A 67 -23.33 -3.05 3.90
CA GLY A 67 -23.74 -2.10 4.93
C GLY A 67 -23.33 -2.54 6.35
N THR A 68 -22.35 -3.44 6.50
CA THR A 68 -21.92 -3.94 7.79
C THR A 68 -20.70 -3.20 8.34
N THR A 69 -20.65 -3.02 9.66
CA THR A 69 -19.47 -2.58 10.42
C THR A 69 -19.41 -3.35 11.72
N LEU A 70 -18.22 -3.63 12.24
CA LEU A 70 -18.02 -4.23 13.57
C LEU A 70 -17.49 -3.22 14.58
N HIS A 71 -16.68 -2.27 14.13
CA HIS A 71 -15.89 -1.40 15.01
C HIS A 71 -16.11 0.09 14.72
N ASN A 72 -16.79 0.41 13.64
CA ASN A 72 -16.86 1.77 13.07
C ASN A 72 -15.44 2.32 12.81
N GLY A 73 -14.63 1.50 12.12
CA GLY A 73 -13.24 1.74 11.81
C GLY A 73 -12.31 0.76 12.50
N LEU A 74 -11.46 1.21 13.42
CA LEU A 74 -10.54 0.38 14.20
C LEU A 74 -11.17 -0.08 15.51
N SER A 75 -10.97 -1.35 15.86
CA SER A 75 -11.21 -1.85 17.22
C SER A 75 -10.19 -1.29 18.21
N TYR A 76 -10.39 -1.53 19.51
CA TYR A 76 -9.39 -1.22 20.54
C TYR A 76 -8.04 -1.92 20.24
N LEU A 77 -8.08 -3.22 19.88
CA LEU A 77 -6.88 -3.98 19.50
C LEU A 77 -6.22 -3.42 18.23
N GLY A 78 -7.04 -2.97 17.26
CA GLY A 78 -6.52 -2.35 16.04
C GLY A 78 -5.71 -1.09 16.33
N LYS A 79 -6.20 -0.25 17.24
CA LYS A 79 -5.47 0.97 17.67
C LYS A 79 -4.15 0.64 18.36
N GLU A 80 -4.13 -0.39 19.20
CA GLU A 80 -2.91 -0.88 19.83
C GLU A 80 -1.92 -1.41 18.79
N VAL A 81 -2.39 -2.20 17.81
CA VAL A 81 -1.55 -2.75 16.74
C VAL A 81 -0.94 -1.64 15.89
N VAL A 82 -1.65 -0.56 15.59
CA VAL A 82 -1.10 0.62 14.90
C VAL A 82 0.12 1.17 15.65
N GLY A 83 0.02 1.34 16.97
CA GLY A 83 1.15 1.78 17.81
C GLY A 83 2.33 0.80 17.78
N LEU A 84 2.06 -0.50 17.85
CA LEU A 84 3.09 -1.53 17.79
C LEU A 84 3.78 -1.61 16.41
N LEU A 85 3.04 -1.41 15.31
CA LEU A 85 3.63 -1.36 13.97
C LEU A 85 4.60 -0.18 13.86
N ASN A 86 4.24 1.00 14.37
CA ASN A 86 5.15 2.15 14.43
C ASN A 86 6.39 1.82 15.30
N TYR A 87 6.19 1.23 16.48
CA TYR A 87 7.28 0.87 17.40
C TYR A 87 8.29 -0.11 16.79
N TYR A 88 7.82 -1.12 16.03
CA TYR A 88 8.69 -2.09 15.38
C TYR A 88 9.21 -1.68 13.99
N GLY A 89 8.83 -0.51 13.48
CA GLY A 89 9.27 -0.06 12.16
C GLY A 89 8.67 -0.90 11.02
N VAL A 90 7.38 -1.23 11.14
CA VAL A 90 6.60 -1.94 10.14
C VAL A 90 5.59 -0.98 9.52
N MET A 91 5.60 -0.83 8.20
CA MET A 91 4.67 0.04 7.50
C MET A 91 3.22 -0.41 7.71
N ILE A 92 2.33 0.54 8.00
CA ILE A 92 0.89 0.30 8.10
C ILE A 92 0.33 0.32 6.69
N ASP A 93 -0.25 -0.81 6.25
CA ASP A 93 -0.89 -0.91 4.95
C ASP A 93 -2.38 -0.61 5.08
N ILE A 94 -2.83 0.41 4.36
CA ILE A 94 -4.22 0.87 4.33
C ILE A 94 -5.04 0.27 3.19
N SER A 95 -4.48 -0.64 2.39
CA SER A 95 -5.26 -1.41 1.42
C SER A 95 -6.17 -2.39 2.16
N HIS A 96 -7.44 -2.47 1.76
CA HIS A 96 -8.52 -3.25 2.34
C HIS A 96 -9.28 -2.70 3.56
N PRO A 97 -8.73 -2.03 4.56
CA PRO A 97 -9.50 -1.38 5.61
C PRO A 97 -10.60 -0.45 5.08
N SER A 98 -11.66 -0.24 5.87
CA SER A 98 -12.73 0.69 5.55
C SER A 98 -12.25 2.14 5.53
N LYS A 99 -13.01 3.05 4.91
CA LYS A 99 -12.67 4.48 4.87
C LYS A 99 -12.45 5.05 6.28
N GLU A 100 -13.31 4.69 7.24
CA GLU A 100 -13.21 5.14 8.63
C GLU A 100 -11.95 4.57 9.30
N ALA A 101 -11.62 3.29 9.03
CA ALA A 101 -10.41 2.68 9.55
C ALA A 101 -9.14 3.34 8.99
N ILE A 102 -9.12 3.64 7.69
CA ILE A 102 -8.00 4.35 7.04
C ILE A 102 -7.76 5.72 7.71
N ALA A 103 -8.83 6.51 7.90
CA ALA A 103 -8.72 7.82 8.56
C ALA A 103 -8.14 7.68 9.99
N GLN A 104 -8.64 6.71 10.76
CA GLN A 104 -8.16 6.45 12.12
C GLN A 104 -6.72 5.92 12.14
N MET A 105 -6.32 5.08 11.18
CA MET A 105 -4.93 4.60 11.05
C MET A 105 -3.97 5.77 10.81
N ILE A 106 -4.32 6.69 9.90
CA ILE A 106 -3.50 7.84 9.56
C ILE A 106 -3.41 8.81 10.75
N GLU A 107 -4.53 9.06 11.44
CA GLU A 107 -4.57 9.92 12.63
C GLU A 107 -3.69 9.39 13.78
N LEU A 108 -3.70 8.06 13.99
CA LEU A 108 -2.96 7.43 15.08
C LEU A 108 -1.50 7.15 14.73
N SER A 109 -1.17 7.02 13.45
CA SER A 109 0.18 6.68 13.02
C SER A 109 1.15 7.83 13.30
N LYS A 110 2.31 7.48 13.86
CA LYS A 110 3.46 8.39 14.01
C LYS A 110 4.32 8.45 12.75
N ALA A 111 4.10 7.53 11.82
CA ALA A 111 4.91 7.32 10.63
C ALA A 111 4.04 7.33 9.36
N PRO A 112 4.63 7.58 8.18
CA PRO A 112 3.91 7.48 6.92
C PRO A 112 3.29 6.11 6.70
N VAL A 113 2.09 6.07 6.07
CA VAL A 113 1.39 4.84 5.72
C VAL A 113 1.62 4.46 4.26
N VAL A 114 1.27 3.23 3.90
CA VAL A 114 1.29 2.74 2.51
C VAL A 114 -0.07 2.16 2.14
N ALA A 115 -0.58 2.48 0.94
CA ALA A 115 -1.56 1.65 0.28
C ALA A 115 -0.82 0.73 -0.69
N SER A 116 -0.67 -0.55 -0.33
CA SER A 116 0.14 -1.49 -1.11
C SER A 116 -0.46 -1.79 -2.48
N HIS A 117 -1.79 -1.66 -2.64
CA HIS A 117 -2.51 -1.89 -3.89
C HIS A 117 -3.92 -1.27 -3.87
N SER A 118 -4.04 -0.05 -4.36
CA SER A 118 -5.30 0.69 -4.48
C SER A 118 -5.27 1.63 -5.68
N SER A 119 -6.43 1.94 -6.26
CA SER A 119 -6.53 2.84 -7.41
C SER A 119 -7.39 4.07 -7.09
N ALA A 120 -7.64 4.98 -8.05
CA ALA A 120 -8.39 6.21 -7.83
C ALA A 120 -9.90 5.98 -7.93
N ARG A 121 -10.65 6.27 -6.88
CA ARG A 121 -12.11 6.12 -6.87
C ARG A 121 -12.82 7.09 -7.81
N ALA A 122 -12.23 8.26 -8.06
CA ALA A 122 -12.75 9.25 -8.99
C ALA A 122 -12.84 8.72 -10.44
N LEU A 123 -11.94 7.81 -10.85
CA LEU A 123 -11.95 7.21 -12.19
C LEU A 123 -12.78 5.92 -12.22
N ARG A 124 -12.80 5.18 -11.13
CA ARG A 124 -13.60 3.96 -10.99
C ARG A 124 -14.17 3.89 -9.58
N ASP A 125 -15.48 4.10 -9.44
CA ASP A 125 -16.18 3.99 -8.15
C ASP A 125 -16.21 2.52 -7.71
N HIS A 126 -15.24 2.18 -6.86
CA HIS A 126 -15.08 0.85 -6.28
C HIS A 126 -14.59 1.01 -4.83
N PRO A 127 -15.13 0.27 -3.84
CA PRO A 127 -14.75 0.42 -2.43
C PRO A 127 -13.28 0.16 -2.12
N ARG A 128 -12.56 -0.55 -2.99
CA ARG A 128 -11.11 -0.77 -2.87
C ARG A 128 -10.28 0.42 -3.34
N ASN A 129 -10.87 1.34 -4.07
CA ASN A 129 -10.21 2.55 -4.55
C ASN A 129 -10.32 3.67 -3.53
N LEU A 130 -9.28 4.49 -3.44
CA LEU A 130 -9.23 5.64 -2.55
C LEU A 130 -9.90 6.84 -3.20
N ASP A 131 -10.76 7.51 -2.44
CA ASP A 131 -11.33 8.79 -2.86
C ASP A 131 -10.35 9.95 -2.64
N ASP A 132 -10.70 11.12 -3.14
CA ASP A 132 -9.84 12.31 -3.08
C ASP A 132 -9.51 12.75 -1.66
N GLU A 133 -10.41 12.55 -0.71
CA GLU A 133 -10.16 12.86 0.70
C GLU A 133 -9.10 11.91 1.28
N GLN A 134 -9.22 10.60 1.02
CA GLN A 134 -8.25 9.60 1.45
C GLN A 134 -6.88 9.82 0.78
N LEU A 135 -6.86 10.15 -0.51
CA LEU A 135 -5.62 10.49 -1.22
C LEU A 135 -4.91 11.69 -0.58
N ASN A 136 -5.65 12.75 -0.24
CA ASN A 136 -5.06 13.91 0.46
C ASN A 136 -4.55 13.55 1.87
N LEU A 137 -5.28 12.70 2.62
CA LEU A 137 -4.80 12.23 3.93
C LEU A 137 -3.47 11.48 3.81
N VAL A 138 -3.32 10.61 2.79
CA VAL A 138 -2.05 9.90 2.54
C VAL A 138 -0.92 10.88 2.19
N LYS A 139 -1.19 11.86 1.33
CA LYS A 139 -0.23 12.92 1.00
C LYS A 139 0.23 13.68 2.24
N ASP A 140 -0.72 14.17 3.05
CA ASP A 140 -0.44 14.99 4.22
C ASP A 140 0.32 14.19 5.31
N ASN A 141 0.11 12.88 5.37
CA ASN A 141 0.85 11.96 6.23
C ASN A 141 2.27 11.63 5.70
N GLY A 142 2.61 11.99 4.46
CA GLY A 142 3.88 11.61 3.82
C GLY A 142 3.89 10.21 3.21
N GLY A 143 2.75 9.54 3.15
CA GLY A 143 2.61 8.18 2.68
C GLY A 143 2.73 7.99 1.17
N VAL A 144 2.47 6.77 0.70
CA VAL A 144 2.48 6.41 -0.72
C VAL A 144 1.30 5.50 -1.06
N VAL A 145 0.70 5.72 -2.24
CA VAL A 145 -0.32 4.84 -2.83
C VAL A 145 0.28 4.12 -4.02
N GLN A 146 0.34 2.80 -3.98
CA GLN A 146 0.75 1.99 -5.13
C GLN A 146 -0.48 1.65 -5.97
N VAL A 147 -0.58 2.28 -7.14
CA VAL A 147 -1.66 2.05 -8.11
C VAL A 147 -1.61 0.60 -8.56
N THR A 148 -2.77 -0.09 -8.49
CA THR A 148 -2.80 -1.52 -8.79
C THR A 148 -3.37 -1.83 -10.16
N ALA A 149 -2.73 -2.78 -10.86
CA ALA A 149 -3.15 -3.26 -12.17
C ALA A 149 -4.24 -4.35 -12.08
N LEU A 150 -5.23 -4.18 -11.20
CA LEU A 150 -6.39 -5.06 -11.11
C LEU A 150 -7.53 -4.47 -11.93
N GLY A 151 -7.91 -5.14 -13.01
CA GLY A 151 -8.81 -4.59 -14.04
C GLY A 151 -10.14 -4.06 -13.52
N SER A 152 -10.76 -4.71 -12.51
CA SER A 152 -12.02 -4.25 -11.91
C SER A 152 -11.88 -2.96 -11.08
N PHE A 153 -10.64 -2.57 -10.68
CA PHE A 153 -10.36 -1.33 -9.98
C PHE A 153 -10.02 -0.19 -10.93
N LEU A 154 -9.68 -0.51 -12.19
CA LEU A 154 -9.34 0.48 -13.20
C LEU A 154 -10.56 0.93 -14.01
N THR A 155 -11.44 0.01 -14.37
CA THR A 155 -12.61 0.30 -15.19
C THR A 155 -13.71 -0.74 -15.00
N ASP A 156 -14.97 -0.35 -15.29
CA ASP A 156 -16.10 -1.31 -15.39
C ASP A 156 -16.33 -1.78 -16.84
N ARG A 157 -15.57 -1.22 -17.80
CA ARG A 157 -15.58 -1.63 -19.18
C ARG A 157 -15.08 -3.07 -19.33
N LYS A 158 -15.80 -3.87 -20.13
CA LYS A 158 -15.44 -5.27 -20.39
C LYS A 158 -14.89 -5.49 -21.79
N ASP A 159 -15.28 -4.64 -22.71
CA ASP A 159 -14.86 -4.68 -24.12
C ASP A 159 -14.56 -3.26 -24.65
N PRO A 160 -13.31 -2.99 -25.06
CA PRO A 160 -12.15 -3.82 -24.85
C PRO A 160 -11.81 -4.05 -23.37
N PRO A 161 -11.10 -5.14 -23.02
CA PRO A 161 -10.76 -5.42 -21.62
C PRO A 161 -9.81 -4.34 -21.04
N PRO A 162 -9.69 -4.26 -19.68
CA PRO A 162 -8.76 -3.35 -19.02
C PRO A 162 -7.35 -3.50 -19.57
N ASN A 163 -6.68 -2.38 -19.82
CA ASN A 163 -5.40 -2.35 -20.49
C ASN A 163 -4.44 -1.32 -19.89
N MET A 164 -3.27 -1.16 -20.52
CA MET A 164 -2.22 -0.26 -20.05
C MET A 164 -2.66 1.20 -19.97
N ASP A 165 -3.50 1.69 -20.89
CA ASP A 165 -3.98 3.08 -20.83
C ASP A 165 -4.86 3.33 -19.61
N ASP A 166 -5.77 2.40 -19.27
CA ASP A 166 -6.57 2.50 -18.06
C ASP A 166 -5.67 2.59 -16.81
N PHE A 167 -4.58 1.81 -16.77
CA PHE A 167 -3.65 1.84 -15.66
C PHE A 167 -2.86 3.14 -15.59
N MET A 168 -2.38 3.64 -16.72
CA MET A 168 -1.68 4.93 -16.81
C MET A 168 -2.59 6.09 -16.39
N ASP A 169 -3.86 6.09 -16.79
CA ASP A 169 -4.82 7.14 -16.40
C ASP A 169 -4.97 7.24 -14.89
N HIS A 170 -4.97 6.11 -14.17
CA HIS A 170 -4.99 6.12 -12.70
C HIS A 170 -3.69 6.66 -12.09
N ILE A 171 -2.52 6.34 -12.68
CA ILE A 171 -1.24 6.91 -12.26
C ILE A 171 -1.24 8.42 -12.48
N ASP A 172 -1.58 8.87 -13.68
CA ASP A 172 -1.61 10.30 -14.05
C ASP A 172 -2.54 11.06 -13.10
N TYR A 173 -3.75 10.55 -12.85
CA TYR A 173 -4.71 11.16 -11.94
C TYR A 173 -4.14 11.32 -10.52
N MET A 174 -3.52 10.26 -9.98
CA MET A 174 -2.95 10.32 -8.64
C MET A 174 -1.75 11.27 -8.58
N VAL A 175 -0.87 11.25 -9.58
CA VAL A 175 0.28 12.17 -9.65
C VAL A 175 -0.20 13.63 -9.69
N ASP A 176 -1.21 13.94 -10.49
CA ASP A 176 -1.80 15.27 -10.53
C ASP A 176 -2.45 15.68 -9.20
N LYS A 177 -3.07 14.73 -8.51
CA LYS A 177 -3.83 14.98 -7.29
C LYS A 177 -2.94 15.14 -6.06
N ILE A 178 -2.01 14.22 -5.86
CA ILE A 178 -1.21 14.14 -4.62
C ILE A 178 0.30 14.34 -4.83
N GLY A 179 0.75 14.41 -6.08
CA GLY A 179 2.15 14.59 -6.43
C GLY A 179 2.93 13.28 -6.59
N ILE A 180 3.95 13.34 -7.42
CA ILE A 180 4.78 12.18 -7.81
C ILE A 180 5.43 11.46 -6.62
N GLU A 181 5.71 12.17 -5.52
CA GLU A 181 6.36 11.63 -4.32
C GLU A 181 5.47 10.65 -3.54
N HIS A 182 4.16 10.64 -3.83
CA HIS A 182 3.16 9.87 -3.10
C HIS A 182 2.53 8.75 -3.93
N VAL A 183 3.07 8.46 -5.11
CA VAL A 183 2.54 7.45 -6.04
C VAL A 183 3.56 6.37 -6.30
N GLY A 184 3.09 5.12 -6.41
CA GLY A 184 3.89 3.96 -6.75
C GLY A 184 3.11 2.99 -7.65
N ILE A 185 3.69 1.84 -7.92
CA ILE A 185 3.18 0.82 -8.85
C ILE A 185 3.00 -0.50 -8.13
N SER A 186 1.84 -1.14 -8.32
CA SER A 186 1.53 -2.49 -7.84
C SER A 186 0.89 -3.33 -8.95
N SER A 187 1.23 -4.60 -9.02
CA SER A 187 0.63 -5.53 -9.98
C SER A 187 -0.53 -6.32 -9.42
N ASP A 188 -0.43 -6.72 -8.15
CA ASP A 188 -1.37 -7.65 -7.49
C ASP A 188 -1.55 -8.97 -8.24
N PHE A 189 -0.49 -9.50 -8.87
CA PHE A 189 -0.58 -10.67 -9.76
C PHE A 189 -1.19 -11.91 -9.11
N ASP A 190 -0.83 -12.22 -7.87
CA ASP A 190 -1.39 -13.37 -7.16
C ASP A 190 -2.79 -13.09 -6.59
N GLY A 191 -3.18 -11.83 -6.43
CA GLY A 191 -4.50 -11.38 -5.97
C GLY A 191 -5.55 -11.24 -7.09
N GLY A 192 -5.20 -11.55 -8.33
CA GLY A 192 -6.06 -11.43 -9.51
C GLY A 192 -5.72 -10.23 -10.39
N GLY A 193 -4.64 -9.53 -10.11
CA GLY A 193 -4.10 -8.48 -10.95
C GLY A 193 -3.57 -8.99 -12.28
N GLY A 194 -3.39 -8.06 -13.19
CA GLY A 194 -2.97 -8.32 -14.57
C GLY A 194 -3.98 -7.74 -15.56
N ILE A 195 -3.46 -7.01 -16.54
CA ILE A 195 -4.22 -6.30 -17.57
C ILE A 195 -3.62 -6.60 -18.94
N VAL A 196 -4.31 -6.20 -20.00
CA VAL A 196 -3.72 -6.30 -21.34
C VAL A 196 -2.48 -5.40 -21.44
N GLY A 197 -1.34 -6.01 -21.76
CA GLY A 197 -0.04 -5.35 -21.82
C GLY A 197 0.81 -5.51 -20.56
N TRP A 198 0.25 -5.99 -19.45
CA TRP A 198 1.00 -6.35 -18.23
C TRP A 198 0.29 -7.47 -17.47
N LYS A 199 0.43 -8.70 -17.95
CA LYS A 199 -0.23 -9.89 -17.39
C LYS A 199 0.58 -10.59 -16.31
N ASP A 200 1.90 -10.45 -16.36
CA ASP A 200 2.83 -11.07 -15.43
C ASP A 200 4.18 -10.32 -15.41
N ALA A 201 5.09 -10.78 -14.57
CA ALA A 201 6.40 -10.15 -14.37
C ALA A 201 7.27 -10.07 -15.63
N SER A 202 7.04 -10.90 -16.65
CA SER A 202 7.81 -10.86 -17.91
C SER A 202 7.48 -9.64 -18.77
N GLU A 203 6.28 -9.06 -18.58
CA GLU A 203 5.79 -7.89 -19.30
C GLU A 203 6.05 -6.56 -18.56
N THR A 204 6.73 -6.58 -17.40
CA THR A 204 6.94 -5.40 -16.54
C THR A 204 7.59 -4.21 -17.27
N MET A 205 8.44 -4.47 -18.28
CA MET A 205 9.07 -3.39 -19.06
C MET A 205 8.08 -2.59 -19.91
N ASN A 206 6.88 -3.13 -20.19
CA ASN A 206 5.83 -2.42 -20.91
C ASN A 206 5.31 -1.23 -20.09
N VAL A 207 5.22 -1.38 -18.77
CA VAL A 207 4.84 -0.27 -17.86
C VAL A 207 5.86 0.87 -17.95
N THR A 208 7.16 0.54 -17.92
CA THR A 208 8.22 1.54 -18.07
C THR A 208 8.15 2.26 -19.43
N ALA A 209 7.84 1.50 -20.49
CA ALA A 209 7.66 2.09 -21.82
C ALA A 209 6.46 3.04 -21.87
N ALA A 210 5.31 2.62 -21.31
CA ALA A 210 4.11 3.43 -21.24
C ALA A 210 4.30 4.72 -20.42
N LEU A 211 5.02 4.67 -19.31
CA LEU A 211 5.37 5.86 -18.53
C LEU A 211 6.20 6.86 -19.34
N ARG A 212 7.19 6.38 -20.12
CA ARG A 212 7.96 7.25 -21.03
C ARG A 212 7.09 7.87 -22.13
N GLU A 213 6.16 7.11 -22.69
CA GLU A 213 5.20 7.60 -23.68
C GLU A 213 4.26 8.68 -23.10
N ARG A 214 3.91 8.58 -21.79
CA ARG A 214 3.16 9.60 -21.05
C ARG A 214 4.01 10.83 -20.66
N GLY A 215 5.33 10.81 -20.90
CA GLY A 215 6.25 11.93 -20.69
C GLY A 215 6.91 11.97 -19.32
N TYR A 216 6.82 10.91 -18.51
CA TYR A 216 7.56 10.81 -17.26
C TYR A 216 9.07 10.74 -17.49
N SER A 217 9.83 11.54 -16.76
CA SER A 217 11.29 11.49 -16.74
C SER A 217 11.80 10.22 -16.07
N GLU A 218 13.06 9.84 -16.33
CA GLU A 218 13.66 8.65 -15.68
C GLU A 218 13.66 8.76 -14.16
N SER A 219 13.82 9.95 -13.60
CA SER A 219 13.78 10.17 -12.15
C SER A 219 12.38 9.99 -11.57
N GLU A 220 11.33 10.37 -12.30
CA GLU A 220 9.94 10.13 -11.90
C GLU A 220 9.57 8.65 -12.01
N ILE A 221 10.03 7.97 -13.07
CA ILE A 221 9.87 6.52 -13.24
C ILE A 221 10.55 5.76 -12.10
N GLU A 222 11.75 6.18 -11.66
CA GLU A 222 12.43 5.59 -10.51
C GLU A 222 11.61 5.75 -9.21
N LYS A 223 11.00 6.93 -8.99
CA LYS A 223 10.11 7.17 -7.85
C LYS A 223 8.92 6.23 -7.87
N LEU A 224 8.20 6.15 -9.00
CA LEU A 224 7.03 5.29 -9.18
C LEU A 224 7.36 3.81 -8.97
N TRP A 225 8.51 3.33 -9.46
CA TRP A 225 8.89 1.93 -9.33
C TRP A 225 9.34 1.51 -7.92
N GLY A 226 9.77 2.45 -7.08
CA GLY A 226 10.14 2.01 -5.75
C GLY A 226 10.82 3.04 -4.86
N ALA A 227 11.40 4.12 -5.38
CA ALA A 227 12.10 5.08 -4.53
C ALA A 227 11.16 5.71 -3.49
N ASN A 228 9.89 5.98 -3.84
CA ASN A 228 8.89 6.48 -2.91
C ASN A 228 8.56 5.48 -1.79
N LEU A 229 8.40 4.18 -2.11
CA LEU A 229 8.17 3.15 -1.11
C LEU A 229 9.37 2.97 -0.18
N LEU A 230 10.59 3.02 -0.74
CA LEU A 230 11.82 2.92 0.05
C LEU A 230 12.00 4.13 0.98
N ARG A 231 11.61 5.34 0.55
CA ARG A 231 11.56 6.53 1.42
C ARG A 231 10.62 6.29 2.60
N VAL A 232 9.39 5.81 2.36
CA VAL A 232 8.44 5.50 3.43
C VAL A 232 9.01 4.47 4.39
N LEU A 233 9.64 3.40 3.89
CA LEU A 233 10.27 2.39 4.76
C LEU A 233 11.38 3.00 5.62
N ASP A 234 12.23 3.88 5.06
CA ASP A 234 13.30 4.56 5.79
C ASP A 234 12.73 5.44 6.91
N GLU A 235 11.70 6.23 6.62
CA GLU A 235 11.03 7.11 7.60
C GLU A 235 10.36 6.29 8.72
N VAL A 236 9.66 5.22 8.38
CA VAL A 236 9.01 4.31 9.35
C VAL A 236 10.04 3.69 10.29
N GLN A 237 11.18 3.25 9.76
CA GLN A 237 12.25 2.65 10.56
C GLN A 237 13.01 3.68 11.41
N ALA A 238 13.17 4.91 10.93
CA ALA A 238 13.76 6.01 11.70
C ALA A 238 12.86 6.38 12.90
N ILE A 239 11.56 6.55 12.68
CA ILE A 239 10.59 6.83 13.73
C ILE A 239 10.55 5.70 14.78
N ALA A 240 10.63 4.44 14.35
CA ALA A 240 10.71 3.32 15.27
C ALA A 240 11.95 3.38 16.18
N ALA A 241 13.10 3.77 15.63
CA ALA A 241 14.31 3.94 16.41
C ALA A 241 14.20 5.07 17.46
N GLU A 242 13.51 6.17 17.10
CA GLU A 242 13.20 7.26 18.03
C GLU A 242 12.29 6.77 19.17
N LEU A 243 11.16 6.12 18.84
CA LEU A 243 10.21 5.60 19.82
C LEU A 243 10.84 4.60 20.79
N GLN A 244 11.73 3.73 20.30
CA GLN A 244 12.44 2.76 21.13
C GLN A 244 13.49 3.43 22.04
N SER A 245 14.04 4.58 21.63
CA SER A 245 15.01 5.31 22.44
C SER A 245 14.38 6.09 23.59
N GLU A 246 13.10 6.45 23.50
CA GLU A 246 12.35 7.18 24.54
C GLU A 246 11.96 6.26 25.72
N GLU A 247 11.98 4.93 25.54
CA GLU A 247 11.68 3.95 26.60
C GLU A 247 12.91 3.52 27.44
N LEU A 248 14.12 3.98 27.07
CA LEU A 248 15.38 3.68 27.76
C LEU A 248 15.76 4.82 28.74
#